data_7f30299239b8bfdbd47ec9a03eb8b508
#
_entry.id   7f30299239b8bfdbd47ec9a03eb8b508
#
_cell.length_a   1.000
_cell.length_b   1.000
_cell.length_c   1.000
_cell.angle_alpha   90.00
_cell.angle_beta   90.00
_cell.angle_gamma   90.00
#
_symmetry.space_group_name_H-M   'P 1'
#
loop_
_entity.id
_entity.type
_entity.pdbx_description
1 polymer ?
#
loop_
_entity_poly.entity_id
_entity_poly.type
_entity_poly.pdbx_seq_one_letter_code
_entity_poly.pdbx_strand_id
1 'polypeptide(L)'
;MKFFKINPNTDFNLLCSFINPHKMGQKIMSEKTQIHFILIKDIATPAANILKQDALRVGAELITHKEVITAKITYSNALLMATKEQIQKLINKEKLQDFGLKNLARFLENDFSKPKQAELMAVINVNEDSFNADSRVSYKDFEERLNEILALNPEYIDIGAVSSRPKSVY
;
A
#
# COMPACT_ATOMS: atom_id res chain seq x y z
N MET A 1 26.69 -24.79 19.15
CA MET A 1 25.84 -23.71 18.60
C MET A 1 26.13 -23.62 17.11
N LYS A 2 25.06 -23.48 16.24
CA LYS A 2 25.21 -23.36 14.78
C LYS A 2 24.55 -22.05 14.34
N PHE A 3 25.09 -21.38 13.32
CA PHE A 3 24.63 -20.07 12.84
C PHE A 3 24.33 -20.15 11.35
N PHE A 4 23.20 -19.59 10.94
CA PHE A 4 22.78 -19.53 9.54
C PHE A 4 22.36 -18.10 9.19
N LYS A 5 22.86 -17.57 8.07
CA LYS A 5 22.34 -16.32 7.48
C LYS A 5 21.12 -16.68 6.65
N ILE A 6 20.00 -16.09 6.98
CA ILE A 6 18.70 -16.31 6.29
C ILE A 6 18.47 -15.18 5.28
N ASN A 7 17.82 -15.51 4.17
CA ASN A 7 17.39 -14.48 3.22
C ASN A 7 16.33 -13.59 3.90
N PRO A 8 16.48 -12.24 3.90
CA PRO A 8 15.54 -11.33 4.54
C PRO A 8 14.10 -11.41 3.97
N ASN A 9 13.93 -11.92 2.75
CA ASN A 9 12.61 -12.13 2.12
C ASN A 9 11.97 -13.50 2.47
N THR A 10 12.61 -14.30 3.33
CA THR A 10 11.99 -15.54 3.80
C THR A 10 10.75 -15.24 4.63
N ASP A 11 9.69 -16.03 4.44
CA ASP A 11 8.45 -15.88 5.20
C ASP A 11 8.73 -15.92 6.70
N PHE A 12 8.35 -14.85 7.39
CA PHE A 12 8.56 -14.70 8.82
C PHE A 12 7.80 -15.76 9.64
N ASN A 13 6.61 -16.16 9.20
CA ASN A 13 5.83 -17.18 9.90
C ASN A 13 6.50 -18.56 9.78
N LEU A 14 7.08 -18.84 8.61
CA LEU A 14 7.90 -20.04 8.42
C LEU A 14 9.10 -20.07 9.38
N LEU A 15 9.81 -18.96 9.52
CA LEU A 15 10.92 -18.86 10.47
C LEU A 15 10.44 -19.03 11.92
N CYS A 16 9.31 -18.46 12.29
CA CYS A 16 8.69 -18.62 13.60
C CYS A 16 8.29 -20.06 13.89
N SER A 17 7.92 -20.86 12.89
CA SER A 17 7.58 -22.27 13.09
C SER A 17 8.74 -23.12 13.64
N PHE A 18 9.99 -22.75 13.31
CA PHE A 18 11.19 -23.40 13.87
C PHE A 18 11.51 -22.99 15.30
N ILE A 19 11.05 -21.80 15.73
CA ILE A 19 11.40 -21.20 17.02
C ILE A 19 10.28 -21.41 18.02
N ASN A 20 9.02 -21.48 17.55
CA ASN A 20 7.80 -21.54 18.35
C ASN A 20 7.69 -20.40 19.38
N PRO A 21 7.78 -19.12 18.97
CA PRO A 21 7.72 -17.99 19.89
C PRO A 21 6.30 -17.81 20.45
N HIS A 22 6.20 -17.07 21.55
CA HIS A 22 4.88 -16.67 22.06
C HIS A 22 4.10 -15.86 21.01
N LYS A 23 2.82 -16.17 20.77
CA LYS A 23 1.97 -15.56 19.72
C LYS A 23 1.95 -14.03 19.73
N MET A 24 1.88 -13.41 20.92
CA MET A 24 1.91 -11.96 21.06
C MET A 24 3.26 -11.37 20.60
N GLY A 25 4.37 -12.03 20.98
CA GLY A 25 5.72 -11.64 20.53
C GLY A 25 5.87 -11.75 19.01
N GLN A 26 5.38 -12.84 18.41
CA GLN A 26 5.37 -13.02 16.96
C GLN A 26 4.61 -11.89 16.26
N LYS A 27 3.41 -11.52 16.75
CA LYS A 27 2.62 -10.42 16.19
C LYS A 27 3.37 -9.08 16.25
N ILE A 28 3.98 -8.75 17.38
CA ILE A 28 4.78 -7.51 17.54
C ILE A 28 5.98 -7.52 16.60
N MET A 29 6.69 -8.64 16.48
CA MET A 29 7.87 -8.74 15.62
C MET A 29 7.52 -8.71 14.13
N SER A 30 6.37 -9.24 13.71
CA SER A 30 5.96 -9.23 12.30
C SER A 30 5.88 -7.81 11.71
N GLU A 31 5.54 -6.80 12.50
CA GLU A 31 5.48 -5.40 12.06
C GLU A 31 6.87 -4.75 11.85
N LYS A 32 7.95 -5.46 12.22
CA LYS A 32 9.34 -5.01 12.12
C LYS A 32 10.13 -5.72 11.03
N THR A 33 9.53 -6.70 10.36
CA THR A 33 10.24 -7.57 9.39
C THR A 33 10.44 -6.92 8.04
N GLN A 34 9.62 -5.94 7.67
CA GLN A 34 9.64 -5.30 6.37
C GLN A 34 9.91 -3.80 6.48
N ILE A 35 10.85 -3.31 5.66
CA ILE A 35 11.09 -1.87 5.49
C ILE A 35 10.28 -1.39 4.30
N HIS A 36 9.50 -0.34 4.52
CA HIS A 36 8.72 0.35 3.51
C HIS A 36 9.49 1.58 3.02
N PHE A 37 9.39 1.86 1.72
CA PHE A 37 10.02 3.00 1.05
C PHE A 37 8.92 3.94 0.59
N ILE A 38 8.88 5.15 1.15
CA ILE A 38 7.90 6.18 0.80
C ILE A 38 8.62 7.36 0.15
N LEU A 39 8.42 7.54 -1.14
CA LEU A 39 8.94 8.69 -1.87
C LEU A 39 8.02 9.90 -1.63
N ILE A 40 8.61 10.97 -1.11
CA ILE A 40 7.93 12.24 -0.86
C ILE A 40 8.48 13.25 -1.87
N LYS A 41 7.62 13.77 -2.73
CA LYS A 41 7.99 14.80 -3.72
C LYS A 41 7.64 16.18 -3.18
N ASP A 42 8.47 17.15 -3.55
CA ASP A 42 8.26 18.58 -3.30
C ASP A 42 8.00 18.92 -1.82
N ILE A 43 8.72 18.25 -0.91
CA ILE A 43 8.65 18.58 0.51
C ILE A 43 9.40 19.89 0.78
N ALA A 44 8.78 20.82 1.49
CA ALA A 44 9.42 22.06 1.91
C ALA A 44 10.60 21.77 2.85
N THR A 45 11.68 22.52 2.71
CA THR A 45 12.91 22.32 3.50
C THR A 45 12.68 22.31 5.02
N PRO A 46 11.85 23.19 5.62
CA PRO A 46 11.52 23.09 7.05
C PRO A 46 10.84 21.76 7.41
N ALA A 47 9.86 21.33 6.60
CA ALA A 47 9.19 20.05 6.80
C ALA A 47 10.13 18.86 6.69
N ALA A 48 11.05 18.88 5.70
CA ALA A 48 12.04 17.83 5.53
C ALA A 48 12.99 17.71 6.73
N ASN A 49 13.41 18.83 7.30
CA ASN A 49 14.25 18.84 8.51
C ASN A 49 13.51 18.32 9.75
N ILE A 50 12.24 18.72 9.94
CA ILE A 50 11.41 18.22 11.04
C ILE A 50 11.20 16.71 10.89
N LEU A 51 10.74 16.26 9.72
CA LEU A 51 10.49 14.85 9.44
C LEU A 51 11.76 14.01 9.63
N LYS A 52 12.93 14.52 9.22
CA LYS A 52 14.21 13.82 9.43
C LYS A 52 14.49 13.61 10.90
N GLN A 53 14.30 14.63 11.74
CA GLN A 53 14.52 14.50 13.18
C GLN A 53 13.51 13.53 13.82
N ASP A 54 12.25 13.60 13.41
CA ASP A 54 11.21 12.71 13.93
C ASP A 54 11.40 11.26 13.46
N ALA A 55 11.84 11.04 12.21
CA ALA A 55 12.24 9.72 11.73
C ALA A 55 13.35 9.11 12.58
N LEU A 56 14.45 9.85 12.79
CA LEU A 56 15.57 9.40 13.63
C LEU A 56 15.12 9.05 15.05
N ARG A 57 14.24 9.85 15.66
CA ARG A 57 13.73 9.60 17.03
C ARG A 57 12.92 8.30 17.15
N VAL A 58 12.29 7.84 16.08
CA VAL A 58 11.56 6.56 16.07
C VAL A 58 12.39 5.41 15.50
N GLY A 59 13.67 5.67 15.15
CA GLY A 59 14.58 4.68 14.57
C GLY A 59 14.36 4.42 13.08
N ALA A 60 13.62 5.31 12.38
CA ALA A 60 13.47 5.31 10.94
C ALA A 60 14.53 6.21 10.29
N GLU A 61 14.63 6.17 8.97
CA GLU A 61 15.57 6.96 8.20
C GLU A 61 14.87 7.83 7.16
N LEU A 62 15.36 9.06 6.96
CA LEU A 62 14.94 9.95 5.88
C LEU A 62 16.13 10.40 5.06
N ILE A 63 16.15 10.04 3.79
CA ILE A 63 17.13 10.57 2.83
C ILE A 63 16.55 11.85 2.23
N THR A 64 17.34 12.92 2.26
CA THR A 64 16.99 14.24 1.70
C THR A 64 18.10 14.74 0.79
N HIS A 65 17.83 15.78 0.01
CA HIS A 65 18.87 16.47 -0.74
C HIS A 65 19.91 17.08 0.20
N LYS A 66 21.16 17.09 -0.22
CA LYS A 66 22.32 17.55 0.59
C LYS A 66 22.19 18.97 1.15
N GLU A 67 21.45 19.83 0.46
CA GLU A 67 21.31 21.26 0.83
C GLU A 67 20.08 21.54 1.70
N VAL A 68 19.28 20.51 2.04
CA VAL A 68 18.13 20.66 2.95
C VAL A 68 18.58 21.13 4.33
N ILE A 69 19.65 20.53 4.87
CA ILE A 69 20.14 20.86 6.21
C ILE A 69 20.64 22.32 6.33
N THR A 70 21.16 22.87 5.23
CA THR A 70 21.65 24.27 5.16
C THR A 70 20.58 25.25 4.69
N ALA A 71 19.37 24.78 4.39
CA ALA A 71 18.26 25.57 3.88
C ALA A 71 18.60 26.39 2.60
N LYS A 72 19.54 25.90 1.77
CA LYS A 72 19.90 26.57 0.51
C LYS A 72 18.90 26.33 -0.61
N ILE A 73 17.98 25.41 -0.43
CA ILE A 73 16.87 25.10 -1.34
C ILE A 73 15.55 25.19 -0.60
N THR A 74 14.50 25.58 -1.33
CA THR A 74 13.16 25.75 -0.75
C THR A 74 12.39 24.42 -0.66
N TYR A 75 12.54 23.56 -1.68
CA TYR A 75 11.86 22.26 -1.79
C TYR A 75 12.85 21.18 -2.20
N SER A 76 12.55 19.95 -1.82
CA SER A 76 13.33 18.76 -2.12
C SER A 76 12.44 17.55 -2.33
N ASN A 77 12.98 16.52 -2.95
CA ASN A 77 12.43 15.17 -2.79
C ASN A 77 13.07 14.51 -1.58
N ALA A 78 12.35 13.59 -0.93
CA ALA A 78 12.84 12.82 0.20
C ALA A 78 12.38 11.36 0.08
N LEU A 79 13.15 10.44 0.66
CA LEU A 79 12.81 9.03 0.76
C LEU A 79 12.78 8.63 2.23
N LEU A 80 11.59 8.30 2.72
CA LEU A 80 11.41 7.74 4.06
C LEU A 80 11.55 6.21 3.99
N MET A 81 12.37 5.67 4.89
CA MET A 81 12.62 4.24 5.05
C MET A 81 12.23 3.86 6.48
N ALA A 82 11.17 3.06 6.63
CA ALA A 82 10.63 2.74 7.95
C ALA A 82 9.91 1.39 7.97
N THR A 83 9.92 0.72 9.10
CA THR A 83 9.04 -0.43 9.37
C THR A 83 7.62 0.04 9.69
N LYS A 84 6.65 -0.86 9.65
CA LYS A 84 5.26 -0.54 9.97
C LYS A 84 5.11 0.04 11.38
N GLU A 85 5.83 -0.48 12.38
CA GLU A 85 5.83 0.06 13.74
C GLU A 85 6.34 1.51 13.79
N GLN A 86 7.43 1.81 13.05
CA GLN A 86 8.01 3.14 12.98
C GLN A 86 7.08 4.13 12.28
N ILE A 87 6.43 3.70 11.19
CA ILE A 87 5.40 4.47 10.48
C ILE A 87 4.26 4.84 11.43
N GLN A 88 3.76 3.90 12.23
CA GLN A 88 2.70 4.17 13.20
C GLN A 88 3.09 5.22 14.24
N LYS A 89 4.35 5.19 14.70
CA LYS A 89 4.88 6.23 15.60
C LYS A 89 5.01 7.58 14.92
N LEU A 90 5.43 7.61 13.64
CA LEU A 90 5.50 8.83 12.84
C LEU A 90 4.12 9.45 12.61
N ILE A 91 3.10 8.66 12.26
CA ILE A 91 1.72 9.14 12.10
C ILE A 91 1.29 9.98 13.30
N ASN A 92 1.52 9.49 14.53
CA ASN A 92 1.13 10.19 15.75
C ASN A 92 1.91 11.50 15.95
N LYS A 93 3.16 11.57 15.51
CA LYS A 93 3.99 12.78 15.60
C LYS A 93 3.59 13.81 14.54
N GLU A 94 3.51 13.37 13.29
CA GLU A 94 3.29 14.26 12.15
C GLU A 94 1.86 14.84 12.12
N LYS A 95 0.89 14.23 12.79
CA LYS A 95 -0.44 14.82 13.02
C LYS A 95 -0.40 16.15 13.79
N LEU A 96 0.63 16.37 14.58
CA LEU A 96 0.81 17.56 15.39
C LEU A 96 1.70 18.63 14.72
N GLN A 97 2.36 18.26 13.61
CA GLN A 97 3.31 19.12 12.90
C GLN A 97 2.61 19.97 11.83
N ASP A 98 3.24 21.09 11.49
CA ASP A 98 2.81 21.98 10.40
C ASP A 98 3.55 21.69 9.09
N PHE A 99 3.61 22.66 8.19
CA PHE A 99 4.32 22.59 6.90
C PHE A 99 3.90 21.44 5.99
N GLY A 100 2.65 20.98 6.07
CA GLY A 100 2.12 19.89 5.24
C GLY A 100 2.35 18.49 5.80
N LEU A 101 3.06 18.31 6.91
CA LEU A 101 3.33 17.01 7.53
C LEU A 101 2.05 16.31 8.01
N LYS A 102 1.00 17.06 8.37
CA LYS A 102 -0.36 16.51 8.61
C LYS A 102 -0.92 15.73 7.41
N ASN A 103 -0.60 16.17 6.17
CA ASN A 103 -1.04 15.47 4.97
C ASN A 103 -0.27 14.17 4.79
N LEU A 104 1.04 14.17 5.08
CA LEU A 104 1.84 12.96 5.12
C LEU A 104 1.30 11.98 6.17
N ALA A 105 0.99 12.44 7.37
CA ALA A 105 0.40 11.60 8.42
C ALA A 105 -0.91 10.96 7.97
N ARG A 106 -1.78 11.70 7.29
CA ARG A 106 -3.05 11.19 6.74
C ARG A 106 -2.82 10.14 5.65
N PHE A 107 -1.88 10.38 4.75
CA PHE A 107 -1.50 9.41 3.72
C PHE A 107 -1.00 8.11 4.36
N LEU A 108 -0.05 8.20 5.29
CA LEU A 108 0.48 7.04 6.00
C LEU A 108 -0.61 6.29 6.79
N GLU A 109 -1.53 7.00 7.42
CA GLU A 109 -2.64 6.38 8.16
C GLU A 109 -3.58 5.61 7.24
N ASN A 110 -3.91 6.15 6.08
CA ASN A 110 -4.77 5.49 5.12
C ASN A 110 -4.13 4.22 4.53
N ASP A 111 -2.82 4.23 4.31
CA ASP A 111 -2.11 3.11 3.69
C ASP A 111 -1.67 2.03 4.69
N PHE A 112 -1.31 2.40 5.92
CA PHE A 112 -0.71 1.50 6.89
C PHE A 112 -1.55 1.16 8.13
N SER A 113 -2.55 1.98 8.49
CA SER A 113 -3.33 1.76 9.72
C SER A 113 -4.65 1.04 9.48
N LYS A 114 -5.20 1.13 8.28
CA LYS A 114 -6.43 0.41 7.94
C LYS A 114 -6.08 -0.91 7.25
N PRO A 115 -6.69 -2.04 7.64
CA PRO A 115 -6.64 -3.21 6.80
C PRO A 115 -7.22 -2.81 5.43
N LYS A 116 -6.50 -3.06 4.35
CA LYS A 116 -7.06 -2.94 3.00
C LYS A 116 -8.21 -3.93 2.94
N GLN A 117 -9.44 -3.43 2.91
CA GLN A 117 -10.58 -4.26 2.55
C GLN A 117 -10.36 -4.70 1.10
N ALA A 118 -10.58 -5.97 0.83
CA ALA A 118 -10.62 -6.44 -0.52
C ALA A 118 -11.77 -5.71 -1.23
N GLU A 119 -11.47 -5.05 -2.33
CA GLU A 119 -12.47 -4.42 -3.18
C GLU A 119 -12.92 -5.47 -4.20
N LEU A 120 -14.22 -5.58 -4.40
CA LEU A 120 -14.82 -6.51 -5.34
C LEU A 120 -15.04 -5.81 -6.68
N MET A 121 -14.52 -6.40 -7.75
CA MET A 121 -14.80 -5.98 -9.11
C MET A 121 -15.61 -7.06 -9.80
N ALA A 122 -16.85 -6.72 -10.14
CA ALA A 122 -17.68 -7.57 -10.98
C ALA A 122 -17.33 -7.37 -12.46
N VAL A 123 -17.37 -8.44 -13.24
CA VAL A 123 -17.06 -8.41 -14.68
C VAL A 123 -18.30 -8.82 -15.46
N ILE A 124 -18.71 -8.00 -16.42
CA ILE A 124 -19.78 -8.28 -17.37
C ILE A 124 -19.19 -8.25 -18.78
N ASN A 125 -19.30 -9.35 -19.50
CA ASN A 125 -18.87 -9.42 -20.90
C ASN A 125 -20.09 -9.45 -21.82
N VAL A 126 -20.35 -8.33 -22.49
CA VAL A 126 -21.45 -8.18 -23.46
C VAL A 126 -20.99 -8.71 -24.83
N ASN A 127 -20.58 -9.98 -24.86
CA ASN A 127 -20.17 -10.68 -26.09
C ASN A 127 -20.24 -12.21 -25.88
N GLU A 128 -20.32 -12.96 -26.96
CA GLU A 128 -20.39 -14.42 -26.93
C GLU A 128 -19.05 -15.12 -26.88
N ASP A 129 -17.94 -14.39 -27.11
CA ASP A 129 -16.59 -14.94 -27.32
C ASP A 129 -15.63 -14.76 -26.15
N SER A 130 -16.07 -14.24 -25.04
CA SER A 130 -15.21 -14.05 -23.85
C SER A 130 -14.70 -15.37 -23.28
N PHE A 131 -13.52 -15.33 -22.63
CA PHE A 131 -12.92 -16.52 -22.00
C PHE A 131 -13.77 -17.09 -20.86
N ASN A 132 -14.40 -16.24 -20.07
CA ASN A 132 -15.25 -16.66 -18.96
C ASN A 132 -16.71 -16.76 -19.41
N ALA A 133 -17.23 -17.99 -19.51
CA ALA A 133 -18.60 -18.26 -19.93
C ALA A 133 -19.65 -17.67 -18.96
N ASP A 134 -19.36 -17.68 -17.66
CA ASP A 134 -20.31 -17.24 -16.63
C ASP A 134 -20.51 -15.72 -16.59
N SER A 135 -19.57 -14.96 -17.17
CA SER A 135 -19.65 -13.50 -17.27
C SER A 135 -20.21 -13.00 -18.60
N ARG A 136 -20.56 -13.92 -19.54
CA ARG A 136 -21.13 -13.57 -20.84
C ARG A 136 -22.60 -13.22 -20.69
N VAL A 137 -23.01 -12.10 -21.29
CA VAL A 137 -24.38 -11.64 -21.27
C VAL A 137 -24.77 -11.18 -22.67
N SER A 138 -25.95 -11.55 -23.14
CA SER A 138 -26.48 -11.01 -24.39
C SER A 138 -26.81 -9.53 -24.19
N TYR A 139 -26.81 -8.76 -25.29
CA TYR A 139 -27.17 -7.33 -25.22
C TYR A 139 -28.60 -7.14 -24.69
N LYS A 140 -29.50 -8.11 -24.93
CA LYS A 140 -30.89 -8.05 -24.47
C LYS A 140 -31.03 -8.24 -22.95
N ASP A 141 -30.15 -9.03 -22.35
CA ASP A 141 -30.20 -9.39 -20.93
C ASP A 141 -29.23 -8.51 -20.07
N PHE A 142 -28.55 -7.55 -20.71
CA PHE A 142 -27.55 -6.72 -20.08
C PHE A 142 -28.10 -5.92 -18.88
N GLU A 143 -29.26 -5.28 -19.04
CA GLU A 143 -29.83 -4.44 -17.97
C GLU A 143 -30.24 -5.29 -16.76
N GLU A 144 -30.81 -6.47 -17.00
CA GLU A 144 -31.18 -7.38 -15.92
C GLU A 144 -29.92 -7.83 -15.14
N ARG A 145 -28.90 -8.28 -15.88
CA ARG A 145 -27.65 -8.70 -15.28
C ARG A 145 -26.91 -7.58 -14.54
N LEU A 146 -26.93 -6.37 -15.08
CA LEU A 146 -26.36 -5.20 -14.42
C LEU A 146 -27.07 -4.90 -13.10
N ASN A 147 -28.40 -4.97 -13.07
CA ASN A 147 -29.18 -4.75 -11.85
C ASN A 147 -28.92 -5.82 -10.80
N GLU A 148 -28.78 -7.10 -11.17
CA GLU A 148 -28.38 -8.16 -10.25
C GLU A 148 -27.02 -7.87 -9.62
N ILE A 149 -26.04 -7.44 -10.43
CA ILE A 149 -24.70 -7.12 -9.96
C ILE A 149 -24.68 -5.87 -9.05
N LEU A 150 -25.44 -4.85 -9.42
CA LEU A 150 -25.57 -3.64 -8.59
C LEU A 150 -26.20 -3.95 -7.23
N ALA A 151 -27.11 -4.91 -7.15
CA ALA A 151 -27.69 -5.36 -5.87
C ALA A 151 -26.66 -6.01 -4.93
N LEU A 152 -25.56 -6.55 -5.47
CA LEU A 152 -24.42 -7.09 -4.70
C LEU A 152 -23.46 -6.01 -4.21
N ASN A 153 -23.65 -4.75 -4.63
CA ASN A 153 -22.88 -3.58 -4.23
C ASN A 153 -21.35 -3.76 -4.37
N PRO A 154 -20.83 -4.17 -5.57
CA PRO A 154 -19.41 -4.23 -5.80
C PRO A 154 -18.81 -2.81 -5.85
N GLU A 155 -17.52 -2.65 -5.51
CA GLU A 155 -16.82 -1.38 -5.61
C GLU A 155 -16.56 -0.97 -7.08
N TYR A 156 -16.40 -1.96 -7.96
CA TYR A 156 -16.15 -1.73 -9.38
C TYR A 156 -16.98 -2.69 -10.23
N ILE A 157 -17.36 -2.22 -11.43
CA ILE A 157 -17.93 -3.05 -12.49
C ILE A 157 -17.11 -2.83 -13.76
N ASP A 158 -16.50 -3.89 -14.28
CA ASP A 158 -15.81 -3.91 -15.57
C ASP A 158 -16.76 -4.42 -16.64
N ILE A 159 -17.04 -3.61 -17.67
CA ILE A 159 -17.94 -3.95 -18.76
C ILE A 159 -17.13 -4.09 -20.05
N GLY A 160 -16.95 -5.33 -20.51
CA GLY A 160 -16.27 -5.67 -21.75
C GLY A 160 -17.25 -5.91 -22.90
N ALA A 161 -17.12 -5.14 -23.98
CA ALA A 161 -17.95 -5.33 -25.20
C ALA A 161 -17.20 -6.07 -26.31
N VAL A 162 -15.87 -6.19 -26.22
CA VAL A 162 -15.03 -6.81 -27.26
C VAL A 162 -14.15 -7.88 -26.64
N SER A 163 -14.07 -9.05 -27.27
CA SER A 163 -13.19 -10.12 -26.83
C SER A 163 -11.77 -9.93 -27.35
N SER A 164 -10.75 -10.07 -26.47
CA SER A 164 -9.34 -10.13 -26.85
C SER A 164 -8.89 -11.55 -27.28
N ARG A 165 -9.80 -12.49 -27.38
CA ARG A 165 -9.53 -13.88 -27.76
C ARG A 165 -9.03 -13.95 -29.22
N PRO A 166 -7.95 -14.71 -29.52
CA PRO A 166 -7.54 -14.92 -30.91
C PRO A 166 -8.69 -15.49 -31.75
N LYS A 167 -9.00 -14.87 -32.91
CA LYS A 167 -10.10 -15.20 -33.84
C LYS A 167 -11.50 -14.83 -33.35
N SER A 168 -11.67 -13.96 -32.35
CA SER A 168 -12.99 -13.37 -32.06
C SER A 168 -13.44 -12.48 -33.23
N VAL A 169 -14.73 -12.51 -33.53
CA VAL A 169 -15.33 -11.65 -34.55
C VAL A 169 -15.73 -10.34 -33.87
N TYR A 170 -15.38 -9.21 -34.51
CA TYR A 170 -15.75 -7.86 -34.07
C TYR A 170 -17.09 -7.45 -34.64
#